data_df796c561125fc7e32c99be6acd46e4c
#
_entry.id   df796c561125fc7e32c99be6acd46e4c
#
_cell.length_a   1.000
_cell.length_b   1.000
_cell.length_c   1.000
_cell.angle_alpha   90.00
_cell.angle_beta   90.00
_cell.angle_gamma   90.00
#
_symmetry.space_group_name_H-M   'P 1'
#
loop_
_entity.id
_entity.type
_entity.pdbx_description
1 polymer ?
#
loop_
_entity_poly.entity_id
_entity_poly.type
_entity_poly.pdbx_seq_one_letter_code
_entity_poly.pdbx_strand_id
1 'polypeptide(L)'
;MKPRFTAAALAAGASCIFVAWGLMPDAATNEAGHILSAVASARPRVHASALLQLVGSALLVPGLVAQARDRRSTALGVVVTLWGVLGMAADAVFHQLAYQMTAPGVARDAVLPVMTAMQTVELAPHLPLLFAFVVGPVLLGWQVRRAEGASVAATLLMAPAATLPVGILAARLVGMPKRAIALIVLGEVCLGLTALGLGRGRRDAER
;
A
#
# COMPACT_ATOMS: atom_id res chain seq x y z
N MET A 1 2.72 22.16 10.94
CA MET A 1 1.59 21.26 11.22
C MET A 1 1.78 20.70 12.61
N LYS A 2 0.72 20.61 13.45
CA LYS A 2 0.88 20.09 14.82
C LYS A 2 1.36 18.63 14.80
N PRO A 3 2.35 18.23 15.63
CA PRO A 3 2.95 16.87 15.61
C PRO A 3 1.92 15.74 15.77
N ARG A 4 0.91 15.96 16.62
CA ARG A 4 -0.20 15.01 16.83
C ARG A 4 -1.01 14.72 15.55
N PHE A 5 -1.20 15.75 14.70
CA PHE A 5 -1.90 15.57 13.43
C PHE A 5 -1.08 14.71 12.46
N THR A 6 0.24 14.91 12.39
CA THR A 6 1.15 14.11 11.55
C THR A 6 1.13 12.64 11.95
N ALA A 7 1.21 12.37 13.27
CA ALA A 7 1.15 11.00 13.79
C ALA A 7 -0.20 10.33 13.46
N ALA A 8 -1.30 11.04 13.69
CA ALA A 8 -2.63 10.53 13.41
C ALA A 8 -2.84 10.27 11.91
N ALA A 9 -2.36 11.16 11.04
CA ALA A 9 -2.46 11.03 9.60
C ALA A 9 -1.69 9.80 9.07
N LEU A 10 -0.46 9.55 9.56
CA LEU A 10 0.31 8.36 9.20
C LEU A 10 -0.36 7.08 9.69
N ALA A 11 -0.82 7.04 10.94
CA ALA A 11 -1.47 5.86 11.50
C ALA A 11 -2.81 5.56 10.82
N ALA A 12 -3.68 6.55 10.66
CA ALA A 12 -4.97 6.38 10.02
C ALA A 12 -4.82 6.01 8.53
N GLY A 13 -3.92 6.70 7.81
CA GLY A 13 -3.66 6.41 6.41
C GLY A 13 -3.13 5.00 6.18
N ALA A 14 -2.15 4.57 6.97
CA ALA A 14 -1.61 3.22 6.92
C ALA A 14 -2.67 2.16 7.26
N SER A 15 -3.47 2.39 8.30
CA SER A 15 -4.56 1.48 8.68
C SER A 15 -5.62 1.35 7.58
N CYS A 16 -6.01 2.46 6.95
CA CYS A 16 -6.95 2.44 5.83
C CYS A 16 -6.43 1.59 4.67
N ILE A 17 -5.16 1.74 4.27
CA ILE A 17 -4.56 0.95 3.19
C ILE A 17 -4.52 -0.53 3.57
N PHE A 18 -4.09 -0.87 4.79
CA PHE A 18 -4.03 -2.27 5.23
C PHE A 18 -5.41 -2.95 5.21
N VAL A 19 -6.42 -2.27 5.78
CA VAL A 19 -7.81 -2.77 5.77
C VAL A 19 -8.36 -2.88 4.35
N ALA A 20 -8.07 -1.91 3.48
CA ALA A 20 -8.47 -1.94 2.08
C ALA A 20 -7.99 -3.22 1.39
N TRP A 21 -6.72 -3.56 1.51
CA TRP A 21 -6.16 -4.78 0.92
C TRP A 21 -6.72 -6.06 1.55
N GLY A 22 -7.04 -6.04 2.84
CA GLY A 22 -7.72 -7.13 3.52
C GLY A 22 -9.14 -7.40 2.99
N LEU A 23 -9.83 -6.34 2.55
CA LEU A 23 -11.19 -6.43 2.00
C LEU A 23 -11.23 -6.94 0.55
N MET A 24 -10.15 -6.78 -0.24
CA MET A 24 -10.12 -7.21 -1.62
C MET A 24 -10.32 -8.73 -1.75
N PRO A 25 -11.18 -9.19 -2.67
CA PRO A 25 -11.31 -10.62 -2.93
C PRO A 25 -10.03 -11.16 -3.56
N ASP A 26 -9.70 -12.40 -3.23
CA ASP A 26 -8.62 -13.13 -3.89
C ASP A 26 -9.16 -13.74 -5.20
N ALA A 27 -8.66 -13.27 -6.33
CA ALA A 27 -9.00 -13.84 -7.63
C ALA A 27 -8.17 -15.09 -7.96
N ALA A 28 -7.16 -15.42 -7.15
CA ALA A 28 -6.20 -16.52 -7.33
C ALA A 28 -5.42 -16.49 -8.66
N THR A 29 -5.79 -15.68 -9.60
CA THR A 29 -5.23 -15.56 -10.95
C THR A 29 -5.30 -14.13 -11.46
N ASN A 30 -4.49 -13.83 -12.48
CA ASN A 30 -4.54 -12.56 -13.21
C ASN A 30 -5.45 -12.63 -14.47
N GLU A 31 -6.22 -13.71 -14.65
CA GLU A 31 -7.13 -13.83 -15.77
C GLU A 31 -8.32 -12.89 -15.59
N ALA A 32 -8.57 -12.03 -16.59
CA ALA A 32 -9.57 -10.97 -16.55
C ALA A 32 -10.98 -11.49 -16.20
N GLY A 33 -11.37 -12.65 -16.76
CA GLY A 33 -12.65 -13.27 -16.49
C GLY A 33 -12.83 -13.71 -15.03
N HIS A 34 -11.79 -14.25 -14.41
CA HIS A 34 -11.80 -14.63 -12.99
C HIS A 34 -11.82 -13.41 -12.08
N ILE A 35 -11.05 -12.36 -12.43
CA ILE A 35 -11.05 -11.09 -11.67
C ILE A 35 -12.46 -10.48 -11.67
N LEU A 36 -13.09 -10.36 -12.84
CA LEU A 36 -14.45 -9.83 -12.93
C LEU A 36 -15.46 -10.67 -12.13
N SER A 37 -15.32 -12.00 -12.12
CA SER A 37 -16.16 -12.89 -11.31
C SER A 37 -15.96 -12.69 -9.81
N ALA A 38 -14.71 -12.60 -9.35
CA ALA A 38 -14.36 -12.33 -7.97
C ALA A 38 -14.89 -10.95 -7.50
N VAL A 39 -14.75 -9.92 -8.33
CA VAL A 39 -15.29 -8.59 -8.08
C VAL A 39 -16.82 -8.61 -8.02
N ALA A 40 -17.49 -9.26 -8.97
CA ALA A 40 -18.94 -9.37 -9.01
C ALA A 40 -19.51 -10.02 -7.75
N SER A 41 -18.86 -11.06 -7.23
CA SER A 41 -19.28 -11.77 -6.01
C SER A 41 -19.07 -10.94 -4.72
N ALA A 42 -18.17 -9.94 -4.75
CA ALA A 42 -17.75 -9.18 -3.58
C ALA A 42 -17.87 -7.65 -3.76
N ARG A 43 -18.73 -7.19 -4.66
CA ARG A 43 -18.85 -5.76 -5.05
C ARG A 43 -18.81 -4.77 -3.89
N PRO A 44 -19.61 -4.91 -2.80
CA PRO A 44 -19.56 -3.95 -1.68
C PRO A 44 -18.18 -3.86 -1.04
N ARG A 45 -17.47 -5.00 -0.90
CA ARG A 45 -16.12 -5.04 -0.33
C ARG A 45 -15.09 -4.38 -1.24
N VAL A 46 -15.19 -4.59 -2.56
CA VAL A 46 -14.31 -3.94 -3.55
C VAL A 46 -14.49 -2.43 -3.54
N HIS A 47 -15.74 -1.95 -3.49
CA HIS A 47 -16.02 -0.52 -3.40
C HIS A 47 -15.47 0.10 -2.10
N ALA A 48 -15.72 -0.53 -0.96
CA ALA A 48 -15.19 -0.10 0.33
C ALA A 48 -13.65 -0.10 0.35
N SER A 49 -13.03 -1.15 -0.21
CA SER A 49 -11.58 -1.25 -0.38
C SER A 49 -11.03 -0.08 -1.18
N ALA A 50 -11.58 0.22 -2.36
CA ALA A 50 -11.12 1.31 -3.20
C ALA A 50 -11.23 2.68 -2.49
N LEU A 51 -12.34 2.94 -1.79
CA LEU A 51 -12.52 4.17 -1.02
C LEU A 51 -11.51 4.28 0.14
N LEU A 52 -11.31 3.21 0.91
CA LEU A 52 -10.34 3.19 2.00
C LEU A 52 -8.92 3.40 1.49
N GLN A 53 -8.58 2.82 0.35
CA GLN A 53 -7.25 2.97 -0.25
C GLN A 53 -7.01 4.41 -0.73
N LEU A 54 -8.00 5.07 -1.33
CA LEU A 54 -7.92 6.49 -1.70
C LEU A 54 -7.79 7.39 -0.47
N VAL A 55 -8.64 7.19 0.54
CA VAL A 55 -8.58 7.95 1.80
C VAL A 55 -7.25 7.74 2.51
N GLY A 56 -6.79 6.48 2.59
CA GLY A 56 -5.51 6.14 3.17
C GLY A 56 -4.35 6.81 2.46
N SER A 57 -4.35 6.78 1.13
CA SER A 57 -3.34 7.47 0.31
C SER A 57 -3.33 8.98 0.58
N ALA A 58 -4.50 9.62 0.60
CA ALA A 58 -4.61 11.04 0.88
C ALA A 58 -4.12 11.43 2.29
N LEU A 59 -4.39 10.60 3.29
CA LEU A 59 -3.94 10.82 4.67
C LEU A 59 -2.42 10.63 4.84
N LEU A 60 -1.80 9.70 4.10
CA LEU A 60 -0.35 9.49 4.19
C LEU A 60 0.47 10.68 3.68
N VAL A 61 -0.01 11.40 2.65
CA VAL A 61 0.74 12.51 2.03
C VAL A 61 1.17 13.57 3.04
N PRO A 62 0.28 14.22 3.82
CA PRO A 62 0.69 15.26 4.76
C PRO A 62 1.63 14.75 5.85
N GLY A 63 1.46 13.50 6.30
CA GLY A 63 2.33 12.86 7.27
C GLY A 63 3.75 12.67 6.75
N LEU A 64 3.90 12.16 5.54
CA LEU A 64 5.19 11.95 4.88
C LEU A 64 5.89 13.27 4.53
N VAL A 65 5.15 14.26 4.01
CA VAL A 65 5.70 15.60 3.72
C VAL A 65 6.23 16.25 4.99
N ALA A 66 5.51 16.15 6.10
CA ALA A 66 5.99 16.66 7.39
C ALA A 66 7.27 15.94 7.83
N GLN A 67 7.37 14.62 7.62
CA GLN A 67 8.57 13.84 7.92
C GLN A 67 9.81 14.36 7.15
N ALA A 68 9.66 14.63 5.85
CA ALA A 68 10.75 15.14 5.02
C ALA A 68 11.19 16.55 5.42
N ARG A 69 10.24 17.42 5.80
CA ARG A 69 10.55 18.80 6.25
C ARG A 69 11.36 18.83 7.53
N ASP A 70 11.04 17.96 8.47
CA ASP A 70 11.70 17.95 9.77
C ASP A 70 13.03 17.21 9.76
N ARG A 71 13.23 16.32 8.78
CA ARG A 71 14.40 15.45 8.67
C ARG A 71 14.86 15.33 7.23
N ARG A 72 15.65 16.32 6.78
CA ARG A 72 16.20 16.31 5.41
C ARG A 72 16.94 15.02 5.06
N SER A 73 17.54 14.35 6.04
CA SER A 73 18.21 13.05 5.84
C SER A 73 17.28 11.92 5.42
N THR A 74 15.97 12.07 5.61
CA THR A 74 14.96 11.07 5.21
C THR A 74 14.22 11.43 3.92
N ALA A 75 14.56 12.53 3.27
CA ALA A 75 13.81 13.07 2.14
C ALA A 75 13.69 12.11 0.96
N LEU A 76 14.76 11.39 0.62
CA LEU A 76 14.73 10.42 -0.50
C LEU A 76 13.75 9.27 -0.21
N GLY A 77 13.81 8.67 0.97
CA GLY A 77 12.88 7.61 1.37
C GLY A 77 11.43 8.08 1.37
N VAL A 78 11.18 9.32 1.82
CA VAL A 78 9.85 9.95 1.76
C VAL A 78 9.38 10.13 0.32
N VAL A 79 10.23 10.67 -0.57
CA VAL A 79 9.86 10.88 -1.99
C VAL A 79 9.50 9.57 -2.66
N VAL A 80 10.31 8.52 -2.49
CA VAL A 80 10.01 7.20 -3.06
C VAL A 80 8.73 6.60 -2.45
N THR A 81 8.52 6.78 -1.14
CA THR A 81 7.27 6.35 -0.49
C THR A 81 6.05 7.10 -1.06
N LEU A 82 6.17 8.41 -1.33
CA LEU A 82 5.08 9.19 -1.95
C LEU A 82 4.76 8.72 -3.37
N TRP A 83 5.75 8.29 -4.16
CA TRP A 83 5.49 7.60 -5.43
C TRP A 83 4.71 6.31 -5.22
N GLY A 84 5.03 5.54 -4.18
CA GLY A 84 4.25 4.36 -3.81
C GLY A 84 2.82 4.70 -3.38
N VAL A 85 2.62 5.79 -2.64
CA VAL A 85 1.28 6.28 -2.28
C VAL A 85 0.47 6.68 -3.51
N LEU A 86 1.11 7.28 -4.52
CA LEU A 86 0.48 7.56 -5.81
C LEU A 86 0.09 6.27 -6.54
N GLY A 87 0.96 5.26 -6.51
CA GLY A 87 0.66 3.92 -7.03
C GLY A 87 -0.54 3.28 -6.36
N MET A 88 -0.64 3.37 -5.03
CA MET A 88 -1.80 2.90 -4.27
C MET A 88 -3.09 3.64 -4.64
N ALA A 89 -3.03 4.96 -4.85
CA ALA A 89 -4.19 5.73 -5.30
C ALA A 89 -4.62 5.33 -6.72
N ALA A 90 -3.68 5.10 -7.63
CA ALA A 90 -3.97 4.60 -8.97
C ALA A 90 -4.60 3.20 -8.95
N ASP A 91 -4.07 2.29 -8.13
CA ASP A 91 -4.61 0.95 -7.92
C ASP A 91 -6.06 0.99 -7.41
N ALA A 92 -6.37 1.91 -6.50
CA ALA A 92 -7.75 2.13 -6.04
C ALA A 92 -8.70 2.53 -7.18
N VAL A 93 -8.23 3.32 -8.15
CA VAL A 93 -9.00 3.67 -9.35
C VAL A 93 -9.25 2.42 -10.21
N PHE A 94 -8.26 1.53 -10.38
CA PHE A 94 -8.45 0.25 -11.04
C PHE A 94 -9.53 -0.61 -10.36
N HIS A 95 -9.51 -0.69 -9.03
CA HIS A 95 -10.54 -1.40 -8.27
C HIS A 95 -11.92 -0.77 -8.47
N GLN A 96 -12.01 0.54 -8.51
CA GLN A 96 -13.27 1.24 -8.76
C GLN A 96 -13.78 1.02 -10.19
N LEU A 97 -12.91 0.97 -11.20
CA LEU A 97 -13.29 0.62 -12.56
C LEU A 97 -13.80 -0.83 -12.64
N ALA A 98 -13.11 -1.78 -12.02
CA ALA A 98 -13.57 -3.17 -11.96
C ALA A 98 -14.94 -3.30 -11.27
N TYR A 99 -15.18 -2.53 -10.20
CA TYR A 99 -16.50 -2.44 -9.55
C TYR A 99 -17.57 -1.93 -10.51
N GLN A 100 -17.29 -0.92 -11.33
CA GLN A 100 -18.25 -0.40 -12.32
C GLN A 100 -18.49 -1.40 -13.46
N MET A 101 -17.46 -2.10 -13.94
CA MET A 101 -17.56 -3.12 -14.97
C MET A 101 -18.43 -4.32 -14.55
N THR A 102 -18.63 -4.52 -13.25
CA THR A 102 -19.47 -5.61 -12.71
C THR A 102 -20.84 -5.11 -12.26
N ALA A 103 -21.24 -3.89 -12.62
CA ALA A 103 -22.55 -3.34 -12.26
C ALA A 103 -23.70 -4.15 -12.90
N PRO A 104 -24.86 -4.24 -12.24
CA PRO A 104 -26.04 -4.88 -12.84
C PRO A 104 -26.38 -4.24 -14.20
N GLY A 105 -26.64 -5.08 -15.20
CA GLY A 105 -26.97 -4.63 -16.56
C GLY A 105 -25.77 -4.37 -17.48
N VAL A 106 -24.53 -4.41 -16.96
CA VAL A 106 -23.32 -4.31 -17.79
C VAL A 106 -23.06 -5.66 -18.47
N ALA A 107 -23.00 -5.67 -19.80
CA ALA A 107 -22.71 -6.86 -20.58
C ALA A 107 -21.26 -7.30 -20.37
N ARG A 108 -21.05 -8.52 -19.88
CA ARG A 108 -19.72 -9.06 -19.56
C ARG A 108 -18.79 -9.07 -20.78
N ASP A 109 -19.31 -9.44 -21.94
CA ASP A 109 -18.53 -9.53 -23.19
C ASP A 109 -18.01 -8.15 -23.64
N ALA A 110 -18.72 -7.06 -23.31
CA ALA A 110 -18.28 -5.71 -23.62
C ALA A 110 -17.11 -5.24 -22.72
N VAL A 111 -17.04 -5.69 -21.46
CA VAL A 111 -16.02 -5.25 -20.50
C VAL A 111 -14.82 -6.18 -20.41
N LEU A 112 -14.94 -7.43 -20.85
CA LEU A 112 -13.86 -8.41 -20.77
C LEU A 112 -12.60 -7.98 -21.57
N PRO A 113 -12.70 -7.46 -22.80
CA PRO A 113 -11.53 -6.95 -23.53
C PRO A 113 -10.86 -5.78 -22.82
N VAL A 114 -11.63 -4.88 -22.21
CA VAL A 114 -11.10 -3.73 -21.45
C VAL A 114 -10.32 -4.22 -20.22
N MET A 115 -10.91 -5.15 -19.43
CA MET A 115 -10.21 -5.73 -18.28
C MET A 115 -8.95 -6.47 -18.70
N THR A 116 -8.96 -7.18 -19.83
CA THR A 116 -7.78 -7.87 -20.39
C THR A 116 -6.67 -6.87 -20.73
N ALA A 117 -7.01 -5.77 -21.40
CA ALA A 117 -6.05 -4.71 -21.73
C ALA A 117 -5.46 -4.09 -20.45
N MET A 118 -6.29 -3.78 -19.45
CA MET A 118 -5.86 -3.27 -18.16
C MET A 118 -4.86 -4.22 -17.46
N GLN A 119 -5.06 -5.53 -17.54
CA GLN A 119 -4.17 -6.52 -16.89
C GLN A 119 -2.86 -6.76 -17.67
N THR A 120 -2.80 -6.46 -18.94
CA THR A 120 -1.64 -6.77 -19.79
C THR A 120 -0.78 -5.55 -20.11
N VAL A 121 -1.39 -4.48 -20.64
CA VAL A 121 -0.66 -3.32 -21.18
C VAL A 121 -0.67 -2.15 -20.19
N GLU A 122 -1.83 -1.87 -19.61
CA GLU A 122 -2.02 -0.65 -18.83
C GLU A 122 -1.55 -0.80 -17.37
N LEU A 123 -1.46 -2.03 -16.87
CA LEU A 123 -0.93 -2.29 -15.53
C LEU A 123 0.60 -2.07 -15.46
N ALA A 124 1.32 -2.26 -16.56
CA ALA A 124 2.78 -2.15 -16.59
C ALA A 124 3.33 -0.81 -16.04
N PRO A 125 2.75 0.37 -16.35
CA PRO A 125 3.20 1.64 -15.75
C PRO A 125 2.93 1.75 -14.25
N HIS A 126 1.96 1.02 -13.70
CA HIS A 126 1.59 1.08 -12.28
C HIS A 126 2.49 0.22 -11.40
N LEU A 127 3.04 -0.88 -11.95
CA LEU A 127 3.88 -1.80 -11.17
C LEU A 127 5.06 -1.11 -10.50
N PRO A 128 5.86 -0.26 -11.17
CA PRO A 128 6.95 0.46 -10.51
C PRO A 128 6.47 1.35 -9.36
N LEU A 129 5.31 1.98 -9.50
CA LEU A 129 4.71 2.81 -8.45
C LEU A 129 4.25 1.96 -7.25
N LEU A 130 3.61 0.82 -7.49
CA LEU A 130 3.24 -0.11 -6.42
C LEU A 130 4.48 -0.65 -5.70
N PHE A 131 5.53 -1.01 -6.42
CA PHE A 131 6.81 -1.41 -5.82
C PHE A 131 7.44 -0.29 -5.00
N ALA A 132 7.28 0.96 -5.39
CA ALA A 132 7.77 2.10 -4.62
C ALA A 132 7.11 2.19 -3.23
N PHE A 133 5.89 1.63 -3.05
CA PHE A 133 5.23 1.54 -1.74
C PHE A 133 5.91 0.53 -0.78
N VAL A 134 6.77 -0.33 -1.30
CA VAL A 134 7.60 -1.24 -0.50
C VAL A 134 9.02 -0.69 -0.37
N VAL A 135 9.63 -0.30 -1.49
CA VAL A 135 11.03 0.17 -1.56
C VAL A 135 11.21 1.49 -0.80
N GLY A 136 10.27 2.42 -0.92
CA GLY A 136 10.32 3.72 -0.26
C GLY A 136 10.38 3.62 1.27
N PRO A 137 9.46 2.90 1.92
CA PRO A 137 9.53 2.62 3.36
C PRO A 137 10.81 1.92 3.80
N VAL A 138 11.33 0.94 3.05
CA VAL A 138 12.61 0.29 3.36
C VAL A 138 13.74 1.32 3.35
N LEU A 139 13.81 2.16 2.33
CA LEU A 139 14.79 3.24 2.24
C LEU A 139 14.61 4.26 3.36
N LEU A 140 13.38 4.63 3.68
CA LEU A 140 13.05 5.53 4.79
C LEU A 140 13.50 4.93 6.13
N GLY A 141 13.22 3.66 6.39
CA GLY A 141 13.64 2.95 7.60
C GLY A 141 15.16 2.92 7.74
N TRP A 142 15.89 2.64 6.65
CA TRP A 142 17.34 2.67 6.61
C TRP A 142 17.89 4.08 6.92
N GLN A 143 17.31 5.13 6.35
CA GLN A 143 17.69 6.51 6.62
C GLN A 143 17.42 6.92 8.08
N VAL A 144 16.25 6.53 8.62
CA VAL A 144 15.91 6.74 10.05
C VAL A 144 16.92 6.02 10.95
N ARG A 145 17.25 4.76 10.65
CA ARG A 145 18.23 3.98 11.42
C ARG A 145 19.61 4.62 11.41
N ARG A 146 20.05 5.17 10.28
CA ARG A 146 21.34 5.88 10.19
C ARG A 146 21.37 7.18 10.99
N ALA A 147 20.26 7.92 11.01
CA ALA A 147 20.17 9.22 11.66
C ALA A 147 19.94 9.13 13.19
N GLU A 148 19.21 8.11 13.66
CA GLU A 148 18.69 8.02 15.02
C GLU A 148 19.05 6.72 15.75
N GLY A 149 19.73 5.80 15.05
CA GLY A 149 19.98 4.46 15.58
C GLY A 149 18.80 3.49 15.40
N ALA A 150 18.89 2.36 16.08
CA ALA A 150 17.86 1.34 16.03
C ALA A 150 16.57 1.82 16.71
N SER A 151 15.45 1.72 16.01
CA SER A 151 14.12 2.03 16.53
C SER A 151 13.10 1.03 15.99
N VAL A 152 11.97 0.87 16.68
CA VAL A 152 10.87 0.01 16.23
C VAL A 152 10.40 0.42 14.83
N ALA A 153 10.25 1.73 14.57
CA ALA A 153 9.87 2.24 13.28
C ALA A 153 10.86 1.84 12.16
N ALA A 154 12.16 2.05 12.40
CA ALA A 154 13.20 1.70 11.44
C ALA A 154 13.22 0.19 11.16
N THR A 155 13.09 -0.65 12.20
CA THR A 155 13.07 -2.11 12.06
C THR A 155 11.87 -2.59 11.24
N LEU A 156 10.67 -2.12 11.55
CA LEU A 156 9.45 -2.49 10.83
C LEU A 156 9.47 -2.01 9.37
N LEU A 157 9.92 -0.77 9.11
CA LEU A 157 10.03 -0.24 7.75
C LEU A 157 11.07 -1.00 6.90
N MET A 158 12.10 -1.58 7.51
CA MET A 158 13.10 -2.36 6.80
C MET A 158 12.75 -3.84 6.66
N ALA A 159 11.80 -4.36 7.44
CA ALA A 159 11.40 -5.77 7.45
C ALA A 159 11.03 -6.31 6.05
N PRO A 160 10.31 -5.56 5.18
CA PRO A 160 9.97 -6.00 3.82
C PRO A 160 11.17 -6.45 2.97
N ALA A 161 12.37 -5.88 3.22
CA ALA A 161 13.58 -6.26 2.50
C ALA A 161 13.98 -7.73 2.76
N ALA A 162 13.63 -8.28 3.91
CA ALA A 162 13.85 -9.69 4.24
C ALA A 162 12.62 -10.55 3.98
N THR A 163 11.45 -10.06 4.34
CA THR A 163 10.17 -10.80 4.24
C THR A 163 9.80 -11.11 2.79
N LEU A 164 10.02 -10.18 1.86
CA LEU A 164 9.65 -10.38 0.46
C LEU A 164 10.43 -11.53 -0.21
N PRO A 165 11.77 -11.60 -0.18
CA PRO A 165 12.51 -12.73 -0.76
C PRO A 165 12.20 -14.07 -0.06
N VAL A 166 12.06 -14.07 1.27
CA VAL A 166 11.68 -15.28 2.02
C VAL A 166 10.28 -15.74 1.65
N GLY A 167 9.32 -14.82 1.53
CA GLY A 167 7.96 -15.11 1.10
C GLY A 167 7.89 -15.67 -0.33
N ILE A 168 8.66 -15.11 -1.27
CA ILE A 168 8.75 -15.62 -2.64
C ILE A 168 9.31 -17.06 -2.63
N LEU A 169 10.33 -17.34 -1.83
CA LEU A 169 10.88 -18.67 -1.69
C LEU A 169 9.84 -19.64 -1.07
N ALA A 170 9.14 -19.22 -0.01
CA ALA A 170 8.07 -20.02 0.61
C ALA A 170 6.93 -20.29 -0.37
N ALA A 171 6.54 -19.33 -1.22
CA ALA A 171 5.54 -19.55 -2.26
C ALA A 171 5.96 -20.66 -3.24
N ARG A 172 7.27 -20.75 -3.56
CA ARG A 172 7.79 -21.77 -4.48
C ARG A 172 7.96 -23.14 -3.83
N LEU A 173 8.39 -23.19 -2.58
CA LEU A 173 8.73 -24.46 -1.90
C LEU A 173 7.54 -25.13 -1.23
N VAL A 174 6.66 -24.36 -0.59
CA VAL A 174 5.56 -24.87 0.22
C VAL A 174 4.18 -24.39 -0.24
N GLY A 175 4.09 -23.72 -1.39
CA GLY A 175 2.82 -23.25 -1.96
C GLY A 175 2.15 -22.11 -1.17
N MET A 176 2.93 -21.27 -0.47
CA MET A 176 2.38 -20.15 0.29
C MET A 176 1.59 -19.21 -0.64
N PRO A 177 0.36 -18.81 -0.31
CA PRO A 177 -0.43 -17.92 -1.15
C PRO A 177 0.26 -16.57 -1.32
N LYS A 178 0.38 -16.09 -2.56
CA LYS A 178 1.00 -14.76 -2.88
C LYS A 178 0.33 -13.62 -2.12
N ARG A 179 -0.99 -13.70 -1.92
CA ARG A 179 -1.75 -12.75 -1.12
C ARG A 179 -1.30 -12.69 0.34
N ALA A 180 -0.99 -13.82 0.95
CA ALA A 180 -0.49 -13.84 2.33
C ALA A 180 0.84 -13.09 2.44
N ILE A 181 1.75 -13.29 1.49
CA ILE A 181 3.03 -12.57 1.43
C ILE A 181 2.79 -11.07 1.29
N ALA A 182 1.91 -10.68 0.36
CA ALA A 182 1.58 -9.26 0.13
C ALA A 182 0.99 -8.61 1.39
N LEU A 183 0.10 -9.29 2.11
CA LEU A 183 -0.50 -8.78 3.35
C LEU A 183 0.52 -8.68 4.51
N ILE A 184 1.45 -9.62 4.61
CA ILE A 184 2.53 -9.54 5.61
C ILE A 184 3.41 -8.32 5.33
N VAL A 185 3.93 -8.19 4.10
CA VAL A 185 4.79 -7.07 3.68
C VAL A 185 4.07 -5.73 3.87
N LEU A 186 2.81 -5.65 3.48
CA LEU A 186 2.00 -4.46 3.65
C LEU A 186 1.77 -4.14 5.14
N GLY A 187 1.54 -5.16 5.96
CA GLY A 187 1.41 -5.02 7.41
C GLY A 187 2.67 -4.43 8.04
N GLU A 188 3.85 -4.90 7.65
CA GLU A 188 5.14 -4.39 8.11
C GLU A 188 5.31 -2.90 7.74
N VAL A 189 5.02 -2.53 6.49
CA VAL A 189 5.05 -1.14 6.01
C VAL A 189 4.08 -0.27 6.82
N CYS A 190 2.84 -0.69 6.97
CA CYS A 190 1.82 0.08 7.66
C CYS A 190 2.11 0.25 9.16
N LEU A 191 2.58 -0.81 9.83
CA LEU A 191 3.03 -0.75 11.22
C LEU A 191 4.25 0.16 11.37
N GLY A 192 5.20 0.09 10.44
CA GLY A 192 6.39 0.93 10.43
C GLY A 192 6.05 2.42 10.28
N LEU A 193 5.15 2.77 9.36
CA LEU A 193 4.68 4.15 9.17
C LEU A 193 3.92 4.66 10.39
N THR A 194 3.11 3.81 11.02
CA THR A 194 2.41 4.12 12.28
C THR A 194 3.40 4.39 13.41
N ALA A 195 4.37 3.50 13.60
CA ALA A 195 5.40 3.64 14.62
C ALA A 195 6.27 4.90 14.40
N LEU A 196 6.56 5.25 13.14
CA LEU A 196 7.27 6.48 12.77
C LEU A 196 6.49 7.72 13.22
N GLY A 197 5.18 7.73 13.03
CA GLY A 197 4.31 8.81 13.47
C GLY A 197 4.26 8.94 15.00
N LEU A 198 4.08 7.84 15.72
CA LEU A 198 3.99 7.81 17.18
C LEU A 198 5.31 8.21 17.85
N GLY A 199 6.45 7.73 17.35
CA GLY A 199 7.77 8.09 17.86
C GLY A 199 8.06 9.60 17.76
N ARG A 200 7.47 10.28 16.78
CA ARG A 200 7.55 11.72 16.64
C ARG A 200 6.72 12.45 17.71
N GLY A 201 5.47 12.05 17.91
CA GLY A 201 4.60 12.67 18.90
C GLY A 201 5.17 12.67 20.32
N ARG A 202 5.95 11.63 20.64
CA ARG A 202 6.62 11.48 21.94
C ARG A 202 7.77 12.49 22.14
N ARG A 203 8.62 12.66 21.14
CA ARG A 203 9.76 13.62 21.21
C ARG A 203 9.33 15.08 21.29
N ASP A 204 8.21 15.42 20.63
CA ASP A 204 7.68 16.78 20.67
C ASP A 204 6.95 17.09 21.98
N ALA A 205 6.55 16.06 22.73
CA ALA A 205 5.97 16.21 24.08
C ALA A 205 7.06 16.35 25.18
N GLU A 206 8.29 15.95 24.89
CA GLU A 206 9.45 16.02 25.81
C GLU A 206 10.27 17.33 25.65
N ARG A 207 9.93 18.17 24.66
CA ARG A 207 10.55 19.50 24.42
C ARG A 207 9.65 20.64 24.90
#